data_3f3d52f7b3d24c4f4cd7065238019680
#
_entry.id   3f3d52f7b3d24c4f4cd7065238019680
#
_cell.length_a   1.000
_cell.length_b   1.000
_cell.length_c   1.000
_cell.angle_alpha   90.00
_cell.angle_beta   90.00
_cell.angle_gamma   90.00
#
_symmetry.space_group_name_H-M   'P 1'
#
loop_
_entity.id
_entity.type
_entity.pdbx_description
1 polymer ?
#
loop_
_entity_poly.entity_id
_entity_poly.type
_entity_poly.pdbx_seq_one_letter_code
_entity_poly.pdbx_strand_id
1 'polypeptide(L)'
;SMLGIVNGTTNYILDEMTTKGLQFDDVLKDAQAKGYAEADPTADITGADVRNKAIISASLAYRTPIVSDIPTAGIVGVTSGIIAAARERGRSLRLMMLSERRGDHYAVGIVPVLLSQDEIAAHVHDNLNYGRITGDVVGALSIVGQGAGGRPTVDAMIQDLISLGRGETGRPVLDRPLTYDPALLCGTGHFPDEVLPGRPSPSSSRSRVKSSPSLPLNLRPRSNPT
;
A
#
# COMPACT_ATOMS: atom_id res chain seq x y z
N SER A 1 -1.52 -1.66 10.93
CA SER A 1 -1.60 -1.34 9.49
C SER A 1 -0.73 -2.24 8.65
N MET A 2 -1.02 -2.30 7.36
CA MET A 2 -0.16 -2.96 6.38
C MET A 2 -0.08 -2.08 5.13
N LEU A 3 1.07 -2.05 4.50
CA LEU A 3 1.25 -1.47 3.18
C LEU A 3 2.25 -2.31 2.38
N GLY A 4 2.16 -2.29 1.05
CA GLY A 4 3.07 -3.11 0.26
C GLY A 4 3.02 -2.88 -1.24
N ILE A 5 4.14 -3.20 -1.87
CA ILE A 5 4.29 -3.39 -3.31
C ILE A 5 4.18 -4.90 -3.53
N VAL A 6 3.03 -5.37 -4.01
CA VAL A 6 2.74 -6.82 -4.10
C VAL A 6 2.52 -7.32 -5.54
N ASN A 7 2.94 -6.51 -6.50
CA ASN A 7 2.92 -6.87 -7.92
C ASN A 7 4.26 -6.47 -8.58
N GLY A 8 5.04 -7.45 -8.96
CA GLY A 8 6.37 -7.26 -9.55
C GLY A 8 6.33 -6.57 -10.92
N THR A 9 5.32 -6.86 -11.74
CA THR A 9 5.15 -6.27 -13.08
C THR A 9 5.01 -4.74 -12.98
N THR A 10 4.10 -4.26 -12.15
CA THR A 10 3.87 -2.82 -11.97
C THR A 10 5.05 -2.14 -11.30
N ASN A 11 5.72 -2.81 -10.35
CA ASN A 11 6.93 -2.26 -9.74
C ASN A 11 8.04 -2.11 -10.79
N TYR A 12 8.28 -3.14 -11.60
CA TYR A 12 9.26 -3.09 -12.70
C TYR A 12 8.96 -1.93 -13.65
N ILE A 13 7.71 -1.79 -14.11
CA ILE A 13 7.33 -0.73 -15.04
C ILE A 13 7.63 0.65 -14.45
N LEU A 14 7.15 0.93 -13.23
CA LEU A 14 7.34 2.23 -12.59
C LEU A 14 8.81 2.51 -12.24
N ASP A 15 9.57 1.48 -11.90
CA ASP A 15 11.00 1.60 -11.62
C ASP A 15 11.82 1.94 -12.85
N GLU A 16 11.62 1.23 -13.97
CA GLU A 16 12.29 1.50 -15.24
C GLU A 16 11.93 2.89 -15.81
N MET A 17 10.67 3.29 -15.70
CA MET A 17 10.25 4.65 -16.06
C MET A 17 10.94 5.70 -15.19
N THR A 18 11.12 5.43 -13.90
CA THR A 18 11.75 6.36 -12.95
C THR A 18 13.26 6.45 -13.16
N THR A 19 13.93 5.33 -13.32
CA THR A 19 15.40 5.26 -13.37
C THR A 19 15.95 5.57 -14.74
N LYS A 20 15.28 5.13 -15.81
CA LYS A 20 15.76 5.27 -17.21
C LYS A 20 14.99 6.30 -18.02
N GLY A 21 13.88 6.84 -17.50
CA GLY A 21 13.05 7.83 -18.21
C GLY A 21 12.31 7.26 -19.42
N LEU A 22 12.08 5.93 -19.47
CA LEU A 22 11.44 5.27 -20.58
C LEU A 22 9.93 5.53 -20.60
N GLN A 23 9.30 5.33 -21.77
CA GLN A 23 7.86 5.42 -21.91
C GLN A 23 7.18 4.13 -21.41
N PHE A 24 5.96 4.27 -20.92
CA PHE A 24 5.17 3.16 -20.37
C PHE A 24 5.08 1.97 -21.34
N ASP A 25 4.71 2.21 -22.58
CA ASP A 25 4.50 1.15 -23.58
C ASP A 25 5.80 0.41 -23.93
N ASP A 26 6.93 1.09 -23.91
CA ASP A 26 8.23 0.49 -24.19
C ASP A 26 8.68 -0.41 -23.04
N VAL A 27 8.46 0.06 -21.81
CA VAL A 27 8.77 -0.75 -20.62
C VAL A 27 7.83 -1.95 -20.48
N LEU A 28 6.54 -1.78 -20.83
CA LEU A 28 5.60 -2.89 -20.82
C LEU A 28 6.01 -4.00 -21.80
N LYS A 29 6.44 -3.65 -23.03
CA LYS A 29 6.96 -4.62 -23.99
C LYS A 29 8.22 -5.32 -23.47
N ASP A 30 9.11 -4.59 -22.82
CA ASP A 30 10.31 -5.17 -22.22
C ASP A 30 9.96 -6.11 -21.05
N ALA A 31 8.99 -5.75 -20.22
CA ALA A 31 8.47 -6.61 -19.16
C ALA A 31 7.87 -7.91 -19.71
N GLN A 32 7.15 -7.84 -20.84
CA GLN A 32 6.62 -9.01 -21.53
C GLN A 32 7.74 -9.88 -22.11
N ALA A 33 8.75 -9.29 -22.75
CA ALA A 33 9.89 -10.00 -23.28
C ALA A 33 10.71 -10.72 -22.20
N LYS A 34 10.77 -10.17 -20.99
CA LYS A 34 11.43 -10.77 -19.81
C LYS A 34 10.58 -11.77 -19.06
N GLY A 35 9.30 -11.93 -19.43
CA GLY A 35 8.35 -12.81 -18.75
C GLY A 35 7.86 -12.26 -17.40
N TYR A 36 8.01 -10.97 -17.11
CA TYR A 36 7.45 -10.32 -15.94
C TYR A 36 5.99 -9.94 -16.13
N ALA A 37 5.57 -9.68 -17.38
CA ALA A 37 4.19 -9.45 -17.75
C ALA A 37 3.72 -10.50 -18.75
N GLU A 38 2.47 -10.94 -18.61
CA GLU A 38 1.82 -11.81 -19.60
C GLU A 38 1.40 -11.00 -20.84
N ALA A 39 0.96 -11.71 -21.90
CA ALA A 39 0.46 -11.06 -23.13
C ALA A 39 -0.74 -10.13 -22.85
N ASP A 40 -1.62 -10.49 -21.91
CA ASP A 40 -2.66 -9.63 -21.37
C ASP A 40 -2.26 -9.14 -19.95
N PRO A 41 -1.69 -7.94 -19.82
CA PRO A 41 -1.25 -7.39 -18.53
C PRO A 41 -2.38 -6.67 -17.77
N THR A 42 -3.62 -6.76 -18.22
CA THR A 42 -4.74 -5.96 -17.71
C THR A 42 -4.91 -6.08 -16.20
N ALA A 43 -4.82 -7.30 -15.65
CA ALA A 43 -4.95 -7.52 -14.21
C ALA A 43 -3.86 -6.81 -13.40
N ASP A 44 -2.64 -6.72 -13.94
CA ASP A 44 -1.53 -6.02 -13.30
C ASP A 44 -1.74 -4.49 -13.35
N ILE A 45 -1.86 -3.95 -14.57
CA ILE A 45 -1.84 -2.49 -14.77
C ILE A 45 -3.09 -1.78 -14.25
N THR A 46 -4.23 -2.48 -14.15
CA THR A 46 -5.45 -1.92 -13.52
C THR A 46 -5.42 -2.02 -12.00
N GLY A 47 -4.47 -2.76 -11.42
CA GLY A 47 -4.37 -2.99 -9.97
C GLY A 47 -5.28 -4.11 -9.46
N ALA A 48 -5.93 -4.88 -10.32
CA ALA A 48 -6.83 -5.97 -9.94
C ALA A 48 -6.10 -7.10 -9.19
N ASP A 49 -4.87 -7.46 -9.62
CA ASP A 49 -4.03 -8.43 -8.92
C ASP A 49 -3.66 -7.93 -7.50
N VAL A 50 -3.22 -6.67 -7.40
CA VAL A 50 -2.90 -6.04 -6.11
C VAL A 50 -4.12 -6.01 -5.20
N ARG A 51 -5.31 -5.68 -5.75
CA ARG A 51 -6.57 -5.70 -5.01
C ARG A 51 -6.88 -7.07 -4.42
N ASN A 52 -6.77 -8.11 -5.21
CA ASN A 52 -7.06 -9.47 -4.76
C ASN A 52 -6.09 -9.91 -3.64
N LYS A 53 -4.81 -9.62 -3.79
CA LYS A 53 -3.79 -9.88 -2.77
C LYS A 53 -4.03 -9.07 -1.49
N ALA A 54 -4.44 -7.80 -1.62
CA ALA A 54 -4.77 -6.94 -0.48
C ALA A 54 -5.99 -7.46 0.30
N ILE A 55 -7.04 -7.92 -0.39
CA ILE A 55 -8.22 -8.53 0.23
C ILE A 55 -7.81 -9.78 1.03
N ILE A 56 -7.03 -10.67 0.44
CA ILE A 56 -6.57 -11.89 1.11
C ILE A 56 -5.73 -11.54 2.34
N SER A 57 -4.71 -10.70 2.17
CA SER A 57 -3.78 -10.33 3.24
C SER A 57 -4.48 -9.63 4.40
N ALA A 58 -5.37 -8.67 4.10
CA ALA A 58 -6.13 -7.96 5.12
C ALA A 58 -7.15 -8.88 5.82
N SER A 59 -7.81 -9.78 5.08
CA SER A 59 -8.73 -10.75 5.69
C SER A 59 -8.02 -11.62 6.73
N LEU A 60 -6.83 -12.12 6.40
CA LEU A 60 -6.03 -12.93 7.30
C LEU A 60 -5.53 -12.13 8.51
N ALA A 61 -4.96 -10.95 8.28
CA ALA A 61 -4.37 -10.13 9.34
C ALA A 61 -5.41 -9.57 10.31
N TYR A 62 -6.60 -9.22 9.83
CA TYR A 62 -7.66 -8.64 10.65
C TYR A 62 -8.68 -9.67 11.13
N ARG A 63 -8.60 -10.91 10.62
CA ARG A 63 -9.55 -11.99 10.94
C ARG A 63 -11.00 -11.62 10.61
N THR A 64 -11.19 -10.90 9.49
CA THR A 64 -12.51 -10.47 9.03
C THR A 64 -12.63 -10.63 7.52
N PRO A 65 -13.79 -10.98 6.98
CA PRO A 65 -14.01 -10.93 5.54
C PRO A 65 -13.90 -9.48 5.06
N ILE A 66 -12.99 -9.21 4.14
CA ILE A 66 -12.85 -7.89 3.54
C ILE A 66 -13.88 -7.75 2.42
N VAL A 67 -14.55 -6.59 2.33
CA VAL A 67 -15.46 -6.28 1.23
C VAL A 67 -14.71 -6.29 -0.11
N SER A 68 -15.40 -6.73 -1.18
CA SER A 68 -14.78 -6.84 -2.51
C SER A 68 -14.68 -5.49 -3.23
N ASP A 69 -15.56 -4.54 -2.88
CA ASP A 69 -15.58 -3.19 -3.48
C ASP A 69 -14.71 -2.24 -2.66
N ILE A 70 -13.40 -2.32 -2.90
CA ILE A 70 -12.41 -1.43 -2.29
C ILE A 70 -11.84 -0.46 -3.33
N PRO A 71 -11.51 0.79 -2.96
CA PRO A 71 -10.93 1.77 -3.86
C PRO A 71 -9.68 1.20 -4.55
N THR A 72 -9.70 1.17 -5.88
CA THR A 72 -8.60 0.60 -6.67
C THR A 72 -8.28 1.52 -7.84
N ALA A 73 -7.06 2.06 -7.83
CA ALA A 73 -6.47 2.76 -8.96
C ALA A 73 -5.16 2.05 -9.35
N GLY A 74 -5.07 1.63 -10.61
CA GLY A 74 -3.86 1.03 -11.18
C GLY A 74 -2.88 2.07 -11.71
N ILE A 75 -2.01 1.62 -12.61
CA ILE A 75 -0.99 2.48 -13.24
C ILE A 75 -1.37 2.88 -14.69
N VAL A 76 -2.56 2.55 -15.13
CA VAL A 76 -3.07 2.97 -16.43
C VAL A 76 -3.13 4.50 -16.48
N GLY A 77 -2.51 5.10 -17.49
CA GLY A 77 -2.44 6.55 -17.63
C GLY A 77 -1.24 7.21 -16.91
N VAL A 78 -0.39 6.45 -16.24
CA VAL A 78 0.90 6.96 -15.76
C VAL A 78 1.80 7.25 -16.96
N THR A 79 2.23 8.50 -17.09
CA THR A 79 3.09 8.97 -18.17
C THR A 79 4.51 9.27 -17.69
N SER A 80 5.47 9.33 -18.62
CA SER A 80 6.84 9.78 -18.31
C SER A 80 6.86 11.20 -17.72
N GLY A 81 5.90 12.07 -18.10
CA GLY A 81 5.75 13.39 -17.52
C GLY A 81 5.38 13.37 -16.03
N ILE A 82 4.47 12.47 -15.63
CA ILE A 82 4.12 12.28 -14.21
C ILE A 82 5.33 11.78 -13.42
N ILE A 83 6.06 10.82 -13.96
CA ILE A 83 7.28 10.28 -13.35
C ILE A 83 8.37 11.37 -13.21
N ALA A 84 8.60 12.16 -14.27
CA ALA A 84 9.57 13.26 -14.23
C ALA A 84 9.21 14.30 -13.16
N ALA A 85 7.94 14.72 -13.10
CA ALA A 85 7.45 15.65 -12.08
C ALA A 85 7.55 15.11 -10.65
N ALA A 86 7.38 13.80 -10.45
CA ALA A 86 7.62 13.14 -9.16
C ALA A 86 9.10 13.19 -8.78
N ARG A 87 9.97 12.83 -9.72
CA ARG A 87 11.43 12.81 -9.53
C ARG A 87 12.00 14.21 -9.21
N GLU A 88 11.53 15.25 -9.88
CA GLU A 88 11.90 16.64 -9.59
C GLU A 88 11.59 17.05 -8.14
N ARG A 89 10.58 16.43 -7.54
CA ARG A 89 10.19 16.62 -6.13
C ARG A 89 10.88 15.66 -5.16
N GLY A 90 11.87 14.89 -5.62
CA GLY A 90 12.54 13.87 -4.82
C GLY A 90 11.60 12.75 -4.39
N ARG A 91 10.63 12.35 -5.25
CA ARG A 91 9.65 11.31 -4.99
C ARG A 91 9.78 10.18 -5.99
N SER A 92 9.44 8.96 -5.55
CA SER A 92 9.28 7.77 -6.40
C SER A 92 7.82 7.37 -6.44
N LEU A 93 7.29 7.06 -7.62
CA LEU A 93 5.93 6.55 -7.76
C LEU A 93 5.95 5.03 -7.67
N ARG A 94 5.10 4.46 -6.80
CA ARG A 94 4.90 3.01 -6.66
C ARG A 94 3.41 2.68 -6.55
N LEU A 95 2.98 1.53 -7.10
CA LEU A 95 1.63 1.02 -6.87
C LEU A 95 1.61 0.28 -5.53
N MET A 96 0.81 0.78 -4.59
CA MET A 96 0.76 0.27 -3.22
C MET A 96 -0.60 -0.31 -2.87
N MET A 97 -0.61 -1.44 -2.19
CA MET A 97 -1.73 -1.78 -1.33
C MET A 97 -1.57 -1.02 0.00
N LEU A 98 -2.66 -0.46 0.49
CA LEU A 98 -2.75 0.21 1.78
C LEU A 98 -3.86 -0.43 2.59
N SER A 99 -3.60 -0.69 3.87
CA SER A 99 -4.57 -1.29 4.76
C SER A 99 -4.38 -0.76 6.18
N GLU A 100 -5.47 -0.28 6.77
CA GLU A 100 -5.49 0.29 8.10
C GLU A 100 -6.58 -0.38 8.94
N ARG A 101 -6.32 -0.57 10.23
CA ARG A 101 -7.32 -0.99 11.20
C ARG A 101 -7.21 -0.12 12.45
N ARG A 102 -8.35 0.40 12.90
CA ARG A 102 -8.48 1.14 14.16
C ARG A 102 -9.71 0.68 14.91
N GLY A 103 -9.49 0.08 16.10
CA GLY A 103 -10.59 -0.50 16.87
C GLY A 103 -11.36 -1.54 16.05
N ASP A 104 -12.66 -1.32 15.88
CA ASP A 104 -13.57 -2.20 15.14
C ASP A 104 -13.79 -1.76 13.68
N HIS A 105 -12.97 -0.83 13.19
CA HIS A 105 -13.03 -0.37 11.80
C HIS A 105 -11.79 -0.76 11.03
N TYR A 106 -11.95 -0.99 9.73
CA TYR A 106 -10.85 -1.23 8.80
C TYR A 106 -11.06 -0.52 7.47
N ALA A 107 -9.98 -0.29 6.77
CA ALA A 107 -9.98 0.12 5.38
C ALA A 107 -8.90 -0.59 4.58
N VAL A 108 -9.14 -0.79 3.30
CA VAL A 108 -8.18 -1.33 2.33
C VAL A 108 -8.34 -0.56 1.02
N GLY A 109 -7.25 -0.25 0.37
CA GLY A 109 -7.26 0.42 -0.94
C GLY A 109 -5.97 0.21 -1.70
N ILE A 110 -6.04 0.39 -3.01
CA ILE A 110 -4.91 0.27 -3.95
C ILE A 110 -4.79 1.57 -4.73
N VAL A 111 -3.59 2.16 -4.70
CA VAL A 111 -3.35 3.45 -5.35
C VAL A 111 -1.88 3.62 -5.70
N PRO A 112 -1.54 4.33 -6.79
CA PRO A 112 -0.21 4.86 -7.01
C PRO A 112 0.14 5.90 -5.94
N VAL A 113 1.29 5.71 -5.26
CA VAL A 113 1.75 6.54 -4.14
C VAL A 113 3.07 7.21 -4.49
N LEU A 114 3.19 8.49 -4.18
CA LEU A 114 4.43 9.26 -4.26
C LEU A 114 5.22 9.12 -2.95
N LEU A 115 6.19 8.23 -2.95
CA LEU A 115 7.03 7.92 -1.79
C LEU A 115 8.19 8.91 -1.65
N SER A 116 8.53 9.28 -0.42
CA SER A 116 9.76 10.00 -0.11
C SER A 116 10.97 9.10 -0.31
N GLN A 117 12.13 9.69 -0.65
CA GLN A 117 13.39 8.95 -0.74
C GLN A 117 13.86 8.39 0.61
N ASP A 118 13.29 8.84 1.73
CA ASP A 118 13.58 8.29 3.05
C ASP A 118 12.81 6.98 3.32
N GLU A 119 11.85 6.63 2.47
CA GLU A 119 11.02 5.43 2.64
C GLU A 119 11.66 4.22 1.95
N ILE A 120 11.75 3.08 2.66
CA ILE A 120 12.29 1.83 2.11
C ILE A 120 11.60 1.43 0.80
N ALA A 121 10.29 1.61 0.74
CA ALA A 121 9.49 1.27 -0.44
C ALA A 121 9.89 2.05 -1.70
N ALA A 122 10.47 3.25 -1.56
CA ALA A 122 10.98 4.04 -2.69
C ALA A 122 12.17 3.37 -3.40
N HIS A 123 12.93 2.55 -2.66
CA HIS A 123 14.14 1.85 -3.10
C HIS A 123 13.90 0.37 -3.44
N VAL A 124 12.69 -0.04 -3.58
CA VAL A 124 12.35 -1.39 -4.04
C VAL A 124 12.39 -1.41 -5.56
N HIS A 125 13.46 -1.97 -6.11
CA HIS A 125 13.75 -1.93 -7.54
C HIS A 125 13.32 -3.20 -8.27
N ASP A 126 13.26 -3.11 -9.60
CA ASP A 126 12.98 -4.21 -10.50
C ASP A 126 11.61 -4.87 -10.19
N ASN A 127 11.52 -6.19 -10.26
CA ASN A 127 10.29 -6.96 -9.98
C ASN A 127 10.15 -7.37 -8.51
N LEU A 128 10.93 -6.76 -7.60
CA LEU A 128 10.84 -7.06 -6.18
C LEU A 128 9.52 -6.59 -5.57
N ASN A 129 9.07 -7.35 -4.59
CA ASN A 129 7.95 -7.01 -3.74
C ASN A 129 8.43 -6.45 -2.40
N TYR A 130 7.56 -5.69 -1.76
CA TYR A 130 7.75 -5.10 -0.45
C TYR A 130 6.49 -5.27 0.39
N GLY A 131 6.65 -5.62 1.64
CA GLY A 131 5.59 -5.63 2.62
C GLY A 131 6.04 -4.96 3.91
N ARG A 132 5.20 -4.10 4.48
CA ARG A 132 5.37 -3.53 5.81
C ARG A 132 4.13 -3.80 6.65
N ILE A 133 4.34 -4.38 7.80
CA ILE A 133 3.31 -4.59 8.82
C ILE A 133 3.67 -3.74 10.02
N THR A 134 2.71 -2.98 10.54
CA THR A 134 2.89 -2.18 11.75
C THR A 134 1.93 -2.67 12.82
N GLY A 135 2.46 -3.18 13.90
CA GLY A 135 1.70 -3.60 15.08
C GLY A 135 1.96 -2.68 16.27
N ASP A 136 1.04 -2.71 17.23
CA ASP A 136 1.08 -1.82 18.39
C ASP A 136 2.25 -2.13 19.34
N VAL A 137 2.70 -3.38 19.38
CA VAL A 137 3.76 -3.84 20.29
C VAL A 137 5.12 -3.90 19.59
N VAL A 138 5.16 -4.50 18.39
CA VAL A 138 6.42 -4.75 17.66
C VAL A 138 6.85 -3.52 16.84
N GLY A 139 5.94 -2.59 16.58
CA GLY A 139 6.20 -1.48 15.67
C GLY A 139 6.16 -1.93 14.21
N ALA A 140 7.02 -1.35 13.38
CA ALA A 140 7.06 -1.60 11.94
C ALA A 140 8.07 -2.70 11.59
N LEU A 141 7.60 -3.74 10.90
CA LEU A 141 8.41 -4.78 10.27
C LEU A 141 8.32 -4.66 8.75
N SER A 142 9.45 -4.59 8.07
CA SER A 142 9.51 -4.51 6.60
C SER A 142 10.24 -5.73 6.03
N ILE A 143 9.70 -6.26 4.93
CA ILE A 143 10.23 -7.41 4.21
C ILE A 143 10.33 -7.03 2.73
N VAL A 144 11.47 -7.34 2.11
CA VAL A 144 11.70 -7.18 0.66
C VAL A 144 12.12 -8.53 0.09
N GLY A 145 11.59 -8.89 -1.06
CA GLY A 145 11.95 -10.15 -1.71
C GLY A 145 11.21 -10.38 -3.02
N GLN A 146 11.49 -11.51 -3.63
CA GLN A 146 10.79 -11.94 -4.84
C GLN A 146 9.40 -12.45 -4.48
N GLY A 147 8.37 -11.86 -5.11
CA GLY A 147 6.97 -12.26 -4.92
C GLY A 147 6.48 -13.27 -5.96
N ALA A 148 7.24 -13.50 -7.03
CA ALA A 148 6.91 -14.41 -8.12
C ALA A 148 8.19 -14.96 -8.77
N GLY A 149 8.03 -15.96 -9.64
CA GLY A 149 9.11 -16.64 -10.35
C GLY A 149 9.13 -18.13 -10.06
N GLY A 150 9.84 -18.91 -10.89
CA GLY A 150 9.82 -20.37 -10.80
C GLY A 150 10.23 -20.92 -9.43
N ARG A 151 11.37 -20.46 -8.90
CA ARG A 151 11.86 -20.94 -7.59
C ARG A 151 10.97 -20.52 -6.40
N PRO A 152 10.58 -19.24 -6.21
CA PRO A 152 9.67 -18.85 -5.13
C PRO A 152 8.32 -19.56 -5.20
N THR A 153 7.78 -19.79 -6.42
CA THR A 153 6.52 -20.52 -6.59
C THR A 153 6.65 -21.98 -6.17
N VAL A 154 7.74 -22.64 -6.60
CA VAL A 154 8.00 -24.05 -6.22
C VAL A 154 8.19 -24.16 -4.70
N ASP A 155 8.91 -23.23 -4.08
CA ASP A 155 9.09 -23.23 -2.62
C ASP A 155 7.75 -23.13 -1.89
N ALA A 156 6.87 -22.21 -2.29
CA ALA A 156 5.53 -22.09 -1.72
C ALA A 156 4.70 -23.38 -1.88
N MET A 157 4.74 -24.01 -3.06
CA MET A 157 4.06 -25.28 -3.31
C MET A 157 4.59 -26.41 -2.41
N ILE A 158 5.92 -26.47 -2.20
CA ILE A 158 6.53 -27.47 -1.32
C ILE A 158 6.11 -27.23 0.14
N GLN A 159 6.08 -25.99 0.59
CA GLN A 159 5.60 -25.66 1.95
C GLN A 159 4.14 -26.09 2.16
N ASP A 160 3.27 -25.84 1.17
CA ASP A 160 1.88 -26.29 1.21
C ASP A 160 1.77 -27.82 1.30
N LEU A 161 2.57 -28.56 0.49
CA LEU A 161 2.60 -30.02 0.54
C LEU A 161 3.09 -30.55 1.89
N ILE A 162 4.12 -29.93 2.48
CA ILE A 162 4.62 -30.29 3.80
C ILE A 162 3.53 -30.07 4.86
N SER A 163 2.82 -28.92 4.82
CA SER A 163 1.74 -28.60 5.74
C SER A 163 0.59 -29.61 5.62
N LEU A 164 0.20 -29.96 4.41
CA LEU A 164 -0.79 -31.01 4.17
C LEU A 164 -0.34 -32.37 4.72
N GLY A 165 0.92 -32.74 4.50
CA GLY A 165 1.50 -34.00 5.03
C GLY A 165 1.52 -34.05 6.57
N ARG A 166 1.56 -32.89 7.23
CA ARG A 166 1.47 -32.78 8.70
C ARG A 166 0.03 -32.70 9.22
N GLY A 167 -0.95 -32.71 8.34
CA GLY A 167 -2.35 -32.52 8.71
C GLY A 167 -2.72 -31.08 9.09
N GLU A 168 -1.88 -30.13 8.74
CA GLU A 168 -2.09 -28.69 8.97
C GLU A 168 -3.05 -28.13 7.90
N THR A 169 -4.33 -28.49 7.99
CA THR A 169 -5.36 -28.07 7.04
C THR A 169 -6.21 -26.92 7.60
N GLY A 170 -5.60 -26.06 8.39
CA GLY A 170 -6.30 -24.98 9.07
C GLY A 170 -6.95 -24.00 8.09
N ARG A 171 -8.28 -23.86 8.18
CA ARG A 171 -8.97 -22.75 7.52
C ARG A 171 -8.69 -21.45 8.27
N PRO A 172 -8.48 -20.34 7.57
CA PRO A 172 -8.33 -19.05 8.24
C PRO A 172 -9.60 -18.76 9.07
N VAL A 173 -9.39 -18.33 10.31
CA VAL A 173 -10.50 -17.95 11.20
C VAL A 173 -10.81 -16.47 10.92
N LEU A 174 -11.97 -16.21 10.31
CA LEU A 174 -12.46 -14.87 10.00
C LEU A 174 -13.66 -14.57 10.92
N ASP A 175 -13.38 -14.32 12.20
CA ASP A 175 -14.38 -14.27 13.27
C ASP A 175 -14.58 -12.89 13.90
N ARG A 176 -13.91 -11.84 13.36
CA ARG A 176 -14.06 -10.48 13.87
C ARG A 176 -15.08 -9.69 13.06
N PRO A 177 -16.13 -9.15 13.67
CA PRO A 177 -17.12 -8.32 13.01
C PRO A 177 -16.60 -6.87 12.89
N LEU A 178 -15.68 -6.63 11.93
CA LEU A 178 -15.17 -5.28 11.69
C LEU A 178 -16.02 -4.54 10.66
N THR A 179 -16.10 -3.22 10.80
CA THR A 179 -16.83 -2.33 9.90
C THR A 179 -15.86 -1.68 8.90
N TYR A 180 -16.23 -1.68 7.63
CA TYR A 180 -15.48 -0.99 6.60
C TYR A 180 -15.65 0.52 6.70
N ASP A 181 -14.54 1.27 6.81
CA ASP A 181 -14.51 2.73 6.85
C ASP A 181 -13.37 3.25 5.96
N PRO A 182 -13.65 3.62 4.71
CA PRO A 182 -12.62 4.10 3.77
C PRO A 182 -11.93 5.38 4.23
N ALA A 183 -12.54 6.16 5.15
CA ALA A 183 -11.94 7.39 5.66
C ALA A 183 -10.64 7.14 6.45
N LEU A 184 -10.41 5.92 6.94
CA LEU A 184 -9.16 5.56 7.59
C LEU A 184 -7.93 5.65 6.66
N LEU A 185 -8.12 5.49 5.35
CA LEU A 185 -7.03 5.60 4.37
C LEU A 185 -6.49 7.04 4.26
N CYS A 186 -7.33 8.05 4.46
CA CYS A 186 -6.90 9.45 4.45
C CYS A 186 -5.88 9.77 5.54
N GLY A 187 -5.95 9.07 6.67
CA GLY A 187 -5.03 9.22 7.79
C GLY A 187 -3.65 8.63 7.56
N THR A 188 -3.44 7.87 6.49
CA THR A 188 -2.16 7.24 6.18
C THR A 188 -1.15 8.21 5.55
N GLY A 189 -1.61 9.36 5.05
CA GLY A 189 -0.80 10.31 4.30
C GLY A 189 -0.41 9.84 2.88
N HIS A 190 -0.81 8.64 2.50
CA HIS A 190 -0.46 8.02 1.20
C HIS A 190 -1.65 7.91 0.25
N PHE A 191 -2.87 8.07 0.75
CA PHE A 191 -4.08 7.95 -0.06
C PHE A 191 -4.59 9.33 -0.47
N PRO A 192 -4.72 9.64 -1.76
CA PRO A 192 -5.24 10.93 -2.22
C PRO A 192 -6.73 11.06 -1.88
N ASP A 193 -7.11 12.20 -1.32
CA ASP A 193 -8.49 12.50 -0.92
C ASP A 193 -9.49 12.42 -2.09
N GLU A 194 -9.00 12.59 -3.32
CA GLU A 194 -9.81 12.62 -4.55
C GLU A 194 -10.28 11.23 -5.04
N VAL A 195 -9.69 10.15 -4.53
CA VAL A 195 -9.97 8.77 -5.00
C VAL A 195 -11.09 8.10 -4.20
N LEU A 196 -11.56 8.73 -3.10
CA LEU A 196 -12.59 8.13 -2.25
C LEU A 196 -14.00 8.37 -2.80
N PRO A 197 -14.79 7.33 -3.07
CA PRO A 197 -16.19 7.50 -3.46
C PRO A 197 -16.98 8.17 -2.34
N GLY A 198 -17.67 9.27 -2.65
CA GLY A 198 -18.64 9.91 -1.75
C GLY A 198 -18.13 11.08 -0.89
N ARG A 199 -16.89 11.54 -1.02
CA ARG A 199 -16.48 12.81 -0.40
C ARG A 199 -16.79 14.01 -1.31
N PRO A 200 -17.44 15.06 -0.80
CA PRO A 200 -17.56 16.33 -1.54
C PRO A 200 -16.15 16.94 -1.72
N SER A 201 -15.93 17.53 -2.89
CA SER A 201 -14.67 18.20 -3.23
C SER A 201 -14.29 19.27 -2.20
N PRO A 202 -12.98 19.49 -1.91
CA PRO A 202 -12.52 20.39 -0.84
C PRO A 202 -12.80 21.89 -1.07
N SER A 203 -13.56 22.27 -2.10
CA SER A 203 -13.83 23.65 -2.45
C SER A 203 -14.91 24.34 -1.60
N SER A 204 -15.57 23.67 -0.63
CA SER A 204 -16.72 24.24 0.10
C SER A 204 -16.58 24.43 1.61
N SER A 205 -15.41 24.19 2.22
CA SER A 205 -15.26 24.39 3.67
C SER A 205 -13.96 25.09 4.09
N ARG A 206 -13.67 26.26 3.50
CA ARG A 206 -12.83 27.28 4.16
C ARG A 206 -13.74 28.23 4.96
N SER A 207 -14.34 27.77 6.05
CA SER A 207 -14.88 28.64 7.07
C SER A 207 -13.86 28.74 8.21
N ARG A 208 -13.28 29.93 8.31
CA ARG A 208 -12.57 30.56 9.43
C ARG A 208 -12.57 29.75 10.73
N VAL A 209 -11.42 29.18 11.07
CA VAL A 209 -11.11 28.91 12.47
C VAL A 209 -10.79 30.24 13.12
N LYS A 210 -11.71 30.72 13.98
CA LYS A 210 -11.46 31.85 14.87
C LYS A 210 -10.39 31.43 15.88
N SER A 211 -9.31 32.21 15.91
CA SER A 211 -8.29 32.17 16.95
C SER A 211 -8.91 32.32 18.33
N SER A 212 -8.79 31.33 19.19
CA SER A 212 -9.09 31.42 20.62
C SER A 212 -7.89 32.01 21.37
N PRO A 213 -8.10 32.84 22.38
CA PRO A 213 -7.04 33.55 23.05
C PRO A 213 -6.23 32.67 24.00
N SER A 214 -4.95 32.96 24.05
CA SER A 214 -3.93 32.35 24.91
C SER A 214 -4.29 32.46 26.39
N LEU A 215 -4.31 31.35 27.12
CA LEU A 215 -4.30 31.31 28.57
C LEU A 215 -2.86 31.51 29.09
N PRO A 216 -2.65 32.32 30.12
CA PRO A 216 -1.33 32.54 30.71
C PRO A 216 -0.93 31.39 31.63
N LEU A 217 0.25 30.82 31.38
CA LEU A 217 0.92 29.90 32.28
C LEU A 217 1.41 30.62 33.53
N ASN A 218 0.78 30.35 34.65
CA ASN A 218 1.22 30.82 35.96
C ASN A 218 2.06 29.72 36.62
N LEU A 219 3.37 29.80 36.50
CA LEU A 219 4.34 28.96 37.21
C LEU A 219 4.62 29.58 38.58
N ARG A 220 4.10 28.95 39.63
CA ARG A 220 4.60 29.19 41.01
C ARG A 220 5.57 28.08 41.39
N PRO A 221 6.74 28.41 41.98
CA PRO A 221 7.69 27.41 42.45
C PRO A 221 7.17 26.80 43.76
N ARG A 222 7.26 25.47 43.90
CA ARG A 222 7.05 24.78 45.17
C ARG A 222 8.33 24.85 45.98
N SER A 223 8.23 25.45 47.17
CA SER A 223 9.21 25.40 48.24
C SER A 223 9.25 23.99 48.86
N ASN A 224 10.45 23.41 48.99
CA ASN A 224 10.72 22.26 49.84
C ASN A 224 10.74 22.68 51.31
N PRO A 225 10.19 21.91 52.21
CA PRO A 225 10.58 21.95 53.64
C PRO A 225 11.60 20.86 53.95
N THR A 226 12.49 21.27 54.77
CA THR A 226 13.58 20.54 55.51
C THR A 226 13.27 19.11 55.90
#